data_c4dfcd666c63a6d61b32f5e977b2bc72
#
_entry.id   c4dfcd666c63a6d61b32f5e977b2bc72
#
_cell.length_a   1.000
_cell.length_b   1.000
_cell.length_c   1.000
_cell.angle_alpha   90.00
_cell.angle_beta   90.00
_cell.angle_gamma   90.00
#
_symmetry.space_group_name_H-M   'P 1'
#
loop_
_entity.id
_entity.type
_entity.pdbx_description
1 polymer ?
#
loop_
_entity_poly.entity_id
_entity_poly.type
_entity_poly.pdbx_seq_one_letter_code
_entity_poly.pdbx_strand_id
1 'polypeptide(L)'
;MEEILKEQNLELGGIQVHYKEAAPAGRQAGQGDALLILHGWGASSESWVLLQRQLCKEGYRVITIDLPGFGRSNSPATVWGVQDYSNFIEQFVQAIGIRQFFLLGHSFGGQIAISFTVQHQELVKKLILCAPAGIRRPPGAREKLLFVFSKILTLVFLAVPSQSLKNRFRAAAYRLMRRSDYFKAEGVMREVMRRVIREDLFSVFSQIRVPTLVVWGDDDRLVPVEDAYVLVREIPHSAVEIISGAGHVPHLKTPEKLSQLVTKFLKA
;
A
#
# COMPACT_ATOMS: atom_id res chain seq x y z
N MET A 1 3.60 3.69 -29.10
CA MET A 1 3.04 5.01 -28.75
C MET A 1 3.97 5.64 -27.74
N GLU A 2 4.33 6.89 -27.95
CA GLU A 2 5.13 7.67 -27.00
C GLU A 2 4.27 7.97 -25.78
N GLU A 3 4.81 7.81 -24.58
CA GLU A 3 4.11 8.07 -23.31
C GLU A 3 4.55 9.40 -22.74
N ILE A 4 3.62 10.14 -22.15
CA ILE A 4 3.94 11.38 -21.44
C ILE A 4 3.78 11.10 -19.95
N LEU A 5 4.90 11.00 -19.23
CA LEU A 5 4.93 10.97 -17.76
C LEU A 5 5.05 12.40 -17.24
N LYS A 6 4.04 12.84 -16.49
CA LYS A 6 4.01 14.17 -15.86
C LYS A 6 4.06 14.03 -14.35
N GLU A 7 4.85 14.88 -13.71
CA GLU A 7 4.82 15.08 -12.25
C GLU A 7 3.96 16.30 -11.95
N GLN A 8 3.09 16.19 -10.96
CA GLN A 8 2.15 17.24 -10.60
C GLN A 8 2.08 17.38 -9.09
N ASN A 9 1.73 18.58 -8.65
CA ASN A 9 1.46 18.90 -7.26
C ASN A 9 0.06 19.52 -7.14
N LEU A 10 -0.61 19.21 -6.05
CA LEU A 10 -1.95 19.71 -5.73
C LEU A 10 -1.99 20.02 -4.24
N GLU A 11 -2.57 21.15 -3.88
CA GLU A 11 -2.89 21.44 -2.48
C GLU A 11 -4.30 20.92 -2.16
N LEU A 12 -4.42 20.11 -1.14
CA LEU A 12 -5.67 19.47 -0.75
C LEU A 12 -5.78 19.39 0.77
N GLY A 13 -6.75 20.10 1.35
CA GLY A 13 -6.96 20.13 2.80
C GLY A 13 -5.72 20.59 3.60
N GLY A 14 -4.92 21.51 3.06
CA GLY A 14 -3.68 21.99 3.67
C GLY A 14 -2.48 21.05 3.52
N ILE A 15 -2.61 20.00 2.71
CA ILE A 15 -1.54 19.05 2.39
C ILE A 15 -1.11 19.28 0.95
N GLN A 16 0.18 19.56 0.73
CA GLN A 16 0.79 19.49 -0.59
C GLN A 16 0.96 18.03 -0.99
N VAL A 17 0.28 17.63 -2.06
CA VAL A 17 0.26 16.27 -2.60
C VAL A 17 1.01 16.23 -3.90
N HIS A 18 1.96 15.33 -4.00
CA HIS A 18 2.65 15.01 -5.24
C HIS A 18 2.04 13.76 -5.88
N TYR A 19 1.91 13.75 -7.20
CA TYR A 19 1.51 12.56 -7.95
C TYR A 19 2.12 12.54 -9.34
N LYS A 20 2.22 11.34 -9.90
CA LYS A 20 2.67 11.10 -11.27
C LYS A 20 1.52 10.61 -12.11
N GLU A 21 1.43 11.14 -13.31
CA GLU A 21 0.43 10.73 -14.30
C GLU A 21 1.13 10.33 -15.61
N ALA A 22 0.83 9.13 -16.09
CA ALA A 22 1.19 8.67 -17.42
C ALA A 22 -0.08 8.54 -18.27
N ALA A 23 -0.09 9.20 -19.41
CA ALA A 23 -1.19 9.12 -20.37
C ALA A 23 -0.67 8.75 -21.76
N PRO A 24 -1.44 7.95 -22.55
CA PRO A 24 -1.09 7.66 -23.93
C PRO A 24 -1.03 8.94 -24.77
N ALA A 25 -0.01 9.07 -25.62
CA ALA A 25 0.11 10.22 -26.51
C ALA A 25 -1.12 10.36 -27.42
N GLY A 26 -1.55 11.60 -27.65
CA GLY A 26 -2.70 11.91 -28.52
C GLY A 26 -4.07 11.83 -27.86
N ARG A 27 -4.15 11.47 -26.58
CA ARG A 27 -5.40 11.59 -25.81
C ARG A 27 -5.43 12.91 -25.01
N GLN A 28 -6.58 13.57 -25.02
CA GLN A 28 -6.78 14.74 -24.16
C GLN A 28 -6.79 14.32 -22.68
N ALA A 29 -6.37 15.22 -21.79
CA ALA A 29 -6.45 15.01 -20.36
C ALA A 29 -7.90 14.64 -19.97
N GLY A 30 -8.05 13.54 -19.23
CA GLY A 30 -9.36 13.02 -18.82
C GLY A 30 -9.98 11.99 -19.77
N GLN A 31 -9.43 11.75 -20.96
CA GLN A 31 -9.90 10.70 -21.87
C GLN A 31 -9.21 9.36 -21.59
N GLY A 32 -10.00 8.29 -21.54
CA GLY A 32 -9.57 6.91 -21.32
C GLY A 32 -9.85 6.41 -19.91
N ASP A 33 -9.78 5.11 -19.75
CA ASP A 33 -9.96 4.46 -18.46
C ASP A 33 -8.78 4.80 -17.53
N ALA A 34 -9.08 5.48 -16.44
CA ALA A 34 -8.08 5.85 -15.42
C ALA A 34 -7.81 4.68 -14.49
N LEU A 35 -6.54 4.47 -14.14
CA LEU A 35 -6.09 3.57 -13.09
C LEU A 35 -5.36 4.38 -12.02
N LEU A 36 -5.90 4.40 -10.82
CA LEU A 36 -5.25 5.00 -9.64
C LEU A 36 -4.46 3.92 -8.89
N ILE A 37 -3.20 4.21 -8.59
CA ILE A 37 -2.31 3.33 -7.83
C ILE A 37 -1.99 3.95 -6.46
N LEU A 38 -2.23 3.17 -5.39
CA LEU A 38 -1.90 3.49 -4.01
C LEU A 38 -0.72 2.64 -3.56
N HIS A 39 0.41 3.25 -3.26
CA HIS A 39 1.64 2.55 -2.87
C HIS A 39 1.61 2.06 -1.42
N GLY A 40 2.53 1.16 -1.06
CA GLY A 40 2.71 0.64 0.29
C GLY A 40 3.42 1.61 1.24
N TRP A 41 3.44 1.28 2.53
CA TRP A 41 4.14 2.05 3.56
C TRP A 41 5.63 2.26 3.20
N GLY A 42 6.11 3.47 3.38
CA GLY A 42 7.52 3.83 3.11
C GLY A 42 7.92 3.88 1.63
N ALA A 43 6.98 3.64 0.72
CA ALA A 43 7.18 3.78 -0.72
C ALA A 43 6.71 5.15 -1.23
N SER A 44 6.71 5.32 -2.55
CA SER A 44 6.22 6.51 -3.24
C SER A 44 5.81 6.17 -4.67
N SER A 45 5.28 7.13 -5.39
CA SER A 45 4.96 7.03 -6.82
C SER A 45 6.16 6.60 -7.67
N GLU A 46 7.39 6.88 -7.22
CA GLU A 46 8.63 6.52 -7.90
C GLU A 46 8.76 5.00 -8.10
N SER A 47 8.36 4.21 -7.11
CA SER A 47 8.46 2.76 -7.16
C SER A 47 7.53 2.10 -8.20
N TRP A 48 6.60 2.87 -8.78
CA TRP A 48 5.59 2.39 -9.72
C TRP A 48 5.81 2.83 -11.17
N VAL A 49 6.82 3.64 -11.45
CA VAL A 49 7.07 4.24 -12.77
C VAL A 49 7.17 3.18 -13.88
N LEU A 50 7.83 2.05 -13.64
CA LEU A 50 7.92 0.98 -14.65
C LEU A 50 6.54 0.40 -14.99
N LEU A 51 5.76 0.02 -13.97
CA LEU A 51 4.41 -0.51 -14.18
C LEU A 51 3.50 0.55 -14.81
N GLN A 52 3.59 1.79 -14.35
CA GLN A 52 2.83 2.92 -14.88
C GLN A 52 3.04 3.10 -16.38
N ARG A 53 4.30 3.05 -16.83
CA ARG A 53 4.65 3.11 -18.25
C ARG A 53 4.12 1.92 -19.06
N GLN A 54 4.22 0.71 -18.50
CA GLN A 54 3.72 -0.49 -19.18
C GLN A 54 2.20 -0.44 -19.37
N LEU A 55 1.45 -0.09 -18.33
CA LEU A 55 -0.01 0.02 -18.40
C LEU A 55 -0.45 1.20 -19.27
N CYS A 56 0.33 2.29 -19.31
CA CYS A 56 0.08 3.40 -20.22
C CYS A 56 0.19 2.96 -21.70
N LYS A 57 1.17 2.11 -22.05
CA LYS A 57 1.29 1.53 -23.41
C LYS A 57 0.09 0.66 -23.79
N GLU A 58 -0.57 0.05 -22.81
CA GLU A 58 -1.82 -0.70 -22.98
C GLU A 58 -3.07 0.20 -23.14
N GLY A 59 -2.89 1.52 -23.08
CA GLY A 59 -3.93 2.50 -23.35
C GLY A 59 -4.58 3.10 -22.10
N TYR A 60 -4.11 2.79 -20.91
CA TYR A 60 -4.64 3.33 -19.65
C TYR A 60 -4.01 4.68 -19.30
N ARG A 61 -4.82 5.58 -18.72
CA ARG A 61 -4.34 6.74 -17.99
C ARG A 61 -3.98 6.29 -16.58
N VAL A 62 -2.70 6.27 -16.23
CA VAL A 62 -2.24 5.72 -14.94
C VAL A 62 -1.77 6.84 -14.04
N ILE A 63 -2.35 6.93 -12.85
CA ILE A 63 -2.05 7.93 -11.85
C ILE A 63 -1.50 7.23 -10.61
N THR A 64 -0.36 7.70 -10.10
CA THR A 64 0.23 7.19 -8.86
C THR A 64 0.46 8.35 -7.92
N ILE A 65 -0.24 8.35 -6.81
CA ILE A 65 -0.14 9.40 -5.77
C ILE A 65 0.96 9.05 -4.77
N ASP A 66 1.70 10.05 -4.32
CA ASP A 66 2.45 9.97 -3.06
C ASP A 66 1.45 10.20 -1.92
N LEU A 67 1.13 9.14 -1.18
CA LEU A 67 0.19 9.24 -0.05
C LEU A 67 0.70 10.24 1.00
N PRO A 68 -0.18 10.99 1.70
CA PRO A 68 0.23 11.91 2.74
C PRO A 68 1.19 11.29 3.76
N GLY A 69 2.33 11.95 3.97
CA GLY A 69 3.42 11.46 4.80
C GLY A 69 4.48 10.63 4.08
N PHE A 70 4.38 10.48 2.75
CA PHE A 70 5.31 9.69 1.95
C PHE A 70 5.75 10.45 0.68
N GLY A 71 6.87 10.00 0.11
CA GLY A 71 7.41 10.56 -1.11
C GLY A 71 7.67 12.06 -0.99
N ARG A 72 7.06 12.84 -1.86
CA ARG A 72 7.13 14.31 -1.88
C ARG A 72 5.86 14.98 -1.30
N SER A 73 4.90 14.21 -0.83
CA SER A 73 3.69 14.73 -0.17
C SER A 73 3.96 15.08 1.29
N ASN A 74 3.35 16.16 1.76
CA ASN A 74 3.46 16.56 3.16
C ASN A 74 2.77 15.55 4.08
N SER A 75 3.26 15.45 5.32
CA SER A 75 2.63 14.64 6.35
C SER A 75 1.32 15.29 6.84
N PRO A 76 0.34 14.47 7.25
CA PRO A 76 -0.84 15.00 7.94
C PRO A 76 -0.44 15.64 9.26
N ALA A 77 -1.18 16.67 9.68
CA ALA A 77 -0.95 17.36 10.95
C ALA A 77 -1.39 16.53 12.18
N THR A 78 -2.29 15.58 11.97
CA THR A 78 -2.87 14.74 13.02
C THR A 78 -2.63 13.26 12.73
N VAL A 79 -2.92 12.39 13.70
CA VAL A 79 -2.77 10.94 13.55
C VAL A 79 -3.92 10.39 12.72
N TRP A 80 -3.62 9.96 11.50
CA TRP A 80 -4.57 9.35 10.58
C TRP A 80 -4.68 7.83 10.75
N GLY A 81 -5.89 7.30 10.53
CA GLY A 81 -6.17 5.88 10.31
C GLY A 81 -6.47 5.62 8.82
N VAL A 82 -6.81 4.37 8.51
CA VAL A 82 -7.13 3.95 7.13
C VAL A 82 -8.30 4.74 6.56
N GLN A 83 -9.30 5.04 7.40
CA GLN A 83 -10.47 5.83 7.01
C GLN A 83 -10.10 7.27 6.62
N ASP A 84 -9.19 7.90 7.34
CA ASP A 84 -8.75 9.28 7.03
C ASP A 84 -8.05 9.33 5.67
N TYR A 85 -7.20 8.31 5.38
CA TYR A 85 -6.62 8.15 4.04
C TYR A 85 -7.67 7.88 2.96
N SER A 86 -8.67 7.04 3.24
CA SER A 86 -9.79 6.77 2.31
C SER A 86 -10.52 8.07 1.94
N ASN A 87 -10.89 8.87 2.93
CA ASN A 87 -11.54 10.18 2.72
C ASN A 87 -10.66 11.15 1.93
N PHE A 88 -9.34 11.08 2.16
CA PHE A 88 -8.39 11.90 1.41
C PHE A 88 -8.30 11.47 -0.06
N ILE A 89 -8.34 10.16 -0.37
CA ILE A 89 -8.39 9.67 -1.75
C ILE A 89 -9.67 10.12 -2.45
N GLU A 90 -10.82 10.16 -1.75
CA GLU A 90 -12.06 10.72 -2.31
C GLU A 90 -11.87 12.17 -2.76
N GLN A 91 -11.36 13.02 -1.87
CA GLN A 91 -11.08 14.42 -2.19
C GLN A 91 -10.07 14.55 -3.36
N PHE A 92 -9.04 13.68 -3.38
CA PHE A 92 -8.04 13.67 -4.43
C PHE A 92 -8.65 13.36 -5.80
N VAL A 93 -9.43 12.29 -5.93
CA VAL A 93 -10.04 11.91 -7.22
C VAL A 93 -11.05 12.94 -7.71
N GLN A 94 -11.78 13.57 -6.79
CA GLN A 94 -12.67 14.70 -7.11
C GLN A 94 -11.89 15.90 -7.65
N ALA A 95 -10.78 16.28 -7.00
CA ALA A 95 -9.96 17.43 -7.37
C ALA A 95 -9.28 17.27 -8.74
N ILE A 96 -8.87 16.02 -9.11
CA ILE A 96 -8.28 15.73 -10.43
C ILE A 96 -9.33 15.34 -11.50
N GLY A 97 -10.63 15.45 -11.16
CA GLY A 97 -11.74 15.28 -12.10
C GLY A 97 -11.98 13.84 -12.57
N ILE A 98 -11.66 12.82 -11.74
CA ILE A 98 -11.92 11.42 -12.08
C ILE A 98 -13.25 11.00 -11.46
N ARG A 99 -14.16 10.48 -12.30
CA ARG A 99 -15.49 10.05 -11.84
C ARG A 99 -15.58 8.55 -11.60
N GLN A 100 -15.04 7.74 -12.51
CA GLN A 100 -14.96 6.28 -12.39
C GLN A 100 -13.59 5.82 -12.84
N PHE A 101 -12.98 4.92 -12.07
CA PHE A 101 -11.61 4.48 -12.31
C PHE A 101 -11.38 3.04 -11.84
N PHE A 102 -10.30 2.45 -12.29
CA PHE A 102 -9.72 1.25 -11.74
C PHE A 102 -8.84 1.63 -10.55
N LEU A 103 -8.87 0.84 -9.48
CA LEU A 103 -8.08 1.11 -8.29
C LEU A 103 -7.12 -0.06 -8.02
N LEU A 104 -5.83 0.25 -7.91
CA LEU A 104 -4.80 -0.70 -7.50
C LEU A 104 -4.20 -0.25 -6.17
N GLY A 105 -4.26 -1.11 -5.16
CA GLY A 105 -3.63 -0.86 -3.86
C GLY A 105 -2.61 -1.92 -3.49
N HIS A 106 -1.41 -1.50 -3.08
CA HIS A 106 -0.36 -2.39 -2.62
C HIS A 106 -0.15 -2.26 -1.11
N SER A 107 -0.11 -3.37 -0.37
CA SER A 107 0.20 -3.40 1.06
C SER A 107 -0.68 -2.40 1.84
N PHE A 108 -0.12 -1.36 2.46
CA PHE A 108 -0.86 -0.27 3.11
C PHE A 108 -1.82 0.43 2.13
N GLY A 109 -1.39 0.73 0.90
CA GLY A 109 -2.28 1.26 -0.13
C GLY A 109 -3.43 0.31 -0.49
N GLY A 110 -3.21 -1.01 -0.33
CA GLY A 110 -4.27 -2.03 -0.45
C GLY A 110 -5.30 -1.94 0.67
N GLN A 111 -4.87 -1.67 1.90
CA GLN A 111 -5.73 -1.40 3.05
C GLN A 111 -6.63 -0.18 2.79
N ILE A 112 -6.03 0.90 2.28
CA ILE A 112 -6.77 2.11 1.89
C ILE A 112 -7.75 1.80 0.74
N ALA A 113 -7.31 1.06 -0.28
CA ALA A 113 -8.14 0.70 -1.43
C ALA A 113 -9.36 -0.13 -1.03
N ILE A 114 -9.22 -1.05 -0.08
CA ILE A 114 -10.34 -1.82 0.50
C ILE A 114 -11.33 -0.86 1.19
N SER A 115 -10.86 -0.02 2.10
CA SER A 115 -11.69 0.94 2.83
C SER A 115 -12.41 1.90 1.88
N PHE A 116 -11.70 2.43 0.89
CA PHE A 116 -12.25 3.30 -0.14
C PHE A 116 -13.34 2.60 -0.96
N THR A 117 -13.04 1.39 -1.45
CA THR A 117 -13.98 0.67 -2.30
C THR A 117 -15.28 0.36 -1.56
N VAL A 118 -15.23 -0.03 -0.29
CA VAL A 118 -16.44 -0.30 0.51
C VAL A 118 -17.36 0.91 0.58
N GLN A 119 -16.82 2.12 0.62
CA GLN A 119 -17.57 3.35 0.79
C GLN A 119 -18.02 3.98 -0.53
N HIS A 120 -17.25 3.76 -1.61
CA HIS A 120 -17.39 4.44 -2.90
C HIS A 120 -17.37 3.45 -4.07
N GLN A 121 -18.16 2.37 -3.97
CA GLN A 121 -18.17 1.31 -5.01
C GLN A 121 -18.58 1.84 -6.39
N GLU A 122 -19.42 2.87 -6.44
CA GLU A 122 -19.87 3.54 -7.67
C GLU A 122 -18.73 4.25 -8.42
N LEU A 123 -17.63 4.58 -7.73
CA LEU A 123 -16.45 5.20 -8.32
C LEU A 123 -15.43 4.16 -8.82
N VAL A 124 -15.46 2.93 -8.29
CA VAL A 124 -14.48 1.88 -8.59
C VAL A 124 -15.02 0.89 -9.60
N LYS A 125 -14.49 0.90 -10.83
CA LYS A 125 -14.88 -0.05 -11.88
C LYS A 125 -14.40 -1.47 -11.57
N LYS A 126 -13.13 -1.61 -11.18
CA LYS A 126 -12.49 -2.87 -10.76
C LYS A 126 -11.42 -2.56 -9.71
N LEU A 127 -11.25 -3.47 -8.79
CA LEU A 127 -10.27 -3.38 -7.70
C LEU A 127 -9.11 -4.36 -7.94
N ILE A 128 -7.87 -3.92 -7.77
CA ILE A 128 -6.68 -4.77 -7.79
C ILE A 128 -5.98 -4.64 -6.42
N LEU A 129 -5.84 -5.74 -5.72
CA LEU A 129 -5.21 -5.85 -4.42
C LEU A 129 -3.87 -6.59 -4.57
N CYS A 130 -2.77 -5.87 -4.47
CA CYS A 130 -1.43 -6.42 -4.58
C CYS A 130 -0.83 -6.59 -3.18
N ALA A 131 -0.79 -7.81 -2.65
CA ALA A 131 -0.33 -8.14 -1.29
C ALA A 131 -0.85 -7.15 -0.23
N PRO A 132 -2.18 -6.87 -0.15
CA PRO A 132 -2.72 -5.86 0.74
C PRO A 132 -2.51 -6.25 2.20
N ALA A 133 -2.29 -5.26 3.06
CA ALA A 133 -2.48 -5.39 4.49
C ALA A 133 -3.98 -5.30 4.84
N GLY A 134 -4.37 -5.56 6.09
CA GLY A 134 -5.76 -5.37 6.56
C GLY A 134 -6.38 -6.58 7.24
N ILE A 135 -5.69 -7.72 7.29
CA ILE A 135 -6.07 -8.87 8.11
C ILE A 135 -5.23 -8.87 9.38
N ARG A 136 -5.87 -8.65 10.51
CA ARG A 136 -5.21 -8.72 11.79
C ARG A 136 -5.19 -10.15 12.29
N ARG A 137 -4.00 -10.72 12.38
CA ARG A 137 -3.79 -12.04 12.98
C ARG A 137 -3.39 -11.89 14.45
N PRO A 138 -3.92 -12.72 15.34
CA PRO A 138 -3.39 -12.79 16.70
C PRO A 138 -1.92 -13.23 16.62
N PRO A 139 -1.05 -12.69 17.48
CA PRO A 139 0.36 -13.06 17.46
C PRO A 139 0.51 -14.57 17.66
N GLY A 140 1.27 -15.21 16.78
CA GLY A 140 1.57 -16.63 16.84
C GLY A 140 2.38 -17.00 18.08
N ALA A 141 2.52 -18.30 18.37
CA ALA A 141 3.28 -18.78 19.52
C ALA A 141 4.74 -18.29 19.50
N ARG A 142 5.36 -18.25 18.32
CA ARG A 142 6.73 -17.74 18.12
C ARG A 142 6.85 -16.25 18.45
N GLU A 143 5.89 -15.44 18.02
CA GLU A 143 5.86 -14.00 18.30
C GLU A 143 5.60 -13.70 19.78
N LYS A 144 4.69 -14.48 20.40
CA LYS A 144 4.48 -14.43 21.85
C LYS A 144 5.75 -14.76 22.62
N LEU A 145 6.46 -15.81 22.20
CA LEU A 145 7.73 -16.23 22.80
C LEU A 145 8.81 -15.15 22.63
N LEU A 146 8.93 -14.57 21.43
CA LEU A 146 9.85 -13.46 21.16
C LEU A 146 9.51 -12.23 21.99
N PHE A 147 8.23 -11.93 22.17
CA PHE A 147 7.78 -10.83 23.03
C PHE A 147 8.13 -11.06 24.50
N VAL A 148 7.90 -12.28 25.03
CA VAL A 148 8.29 -12.64 26.40
C VAL A 148 9.80 -12.57 26.54
N PHE A 149 10.55 -13.12 25.58
CA PHE A 149 12.01 -13.07 25.58
C PHE A 149 12.54 -11.64 25.54
N SER A 150 11.93 -10.76 24.73
CA SER A 150 12.31 -9.33 24.65
C SER A 150 12.06 -8.61 26.00
N LYS A 151 10.98 -8.93 26.71
CA LYS A 151 10.73 -8.40 28.06
C LYS A 151 11.76 -8.87 29.07
N ILE A 152 12.09 -10.17 29.05
CA ILE A 152 13.14 -10.72 29.92
C ILE A 152 14.48 -10.07 29.62
N LEU A 153 14.83 -9.93 28.34
CA LEU A 153 16.06 -9.26 27.91
C LEU A 153 16.09 -7.79 28.37
N THR A 154 14.96 -7.09 28.34
CA THR A 154 14.82 -5.71 28.83
C THR A 154 15.05 -5.64 30.34
N LEU A 155 14.48 -6.58 31.12
CA LEU A 155 14.70 -6.65 32.58
C LEU A 155 16.15 -6.94 32.91
N VAL A 156 16.78 -7.90 32.22
CA VAL A 156 18.22 -8.20 32.37
C VAL A 156 19.06 -6.97 32.01
N PHE A 157 18.70 -6.26 30.92
CA PHE A 157 19.37 -5.03 30.50
C PHE A 157 19.27 -3.92 31.55
N LEU A 158 18.14 -3.76 32.24
CA LEU A 158 17.96 -2.80 33.34
C LEU A 158 18.84 -3.15 34.52
N ALA A 159 19.04 -4.45 34.80
CA ALA A 159 19.87 -4.94 35.89
C ALA A 159 21.39 -4.85 35.68
N VAL A 160 21.85 -4.62 34.42
CA VAL A 160 23.27 -4.48 34.08
C VAL A 160 23.82 -3.16 34.60
N PRO A 161 24.81 -3.16 35.51
CA PRO A 161 25.34 -1.91 36.11
C PRO A 161 26.24 -1.12 35.13
N SER A 162 26.82 -1.74 34.11
CA SER A 162 27.78 -1.13 33.19
C SER A 162 27.11 -0.31 32.11
N GLN A 163 27.33 1.03 32.10
CA GLN A 163 26.81 1.95 31.10
C GLN A 163 27.43 1.70 29.71
N SER A 164 28.68 1.28 29.62
CA SER A 164 29.36 0.98 28.37
C SER A 164 28.74 -0.25 27.69
N LEU A 165 28.36 -1.26 28.44
CA LEU A 165 27.69 -2.45 27.96
C LEU A 165 26.24 -2.12 27.49
N LYS A 166 25.52 -1.27 28.24
CA LYS A 166 24.21 -0.74 27.82
C LYS A 166 24.29 -0.01 26.48
N ASN A 167 25.30 0.82 26.27
CA ASN A 167 25.49 1.55 25.02
C ASN A 167 25.82 0.61 23.83
N ARG A 168 26.61 -0.43 24.04
CA ARG A 168 26.92 -1.45 23.00
C ARG A 168 25.67 -2.26 22.63
N PHE A 169 24.87 -2.69 23.59
CA PHE A 169 23.60 -3.38 23.36
C PHE A 169 22.59 -2.48 22.65
N ARG A 170 22.45 -1.21 23.07
CA ARG A 170 21.63 -0.23 22.35
C ARG A 170 22.05 -0.07 20.90
N ALA A 171 23.35 0.09 20.64
CA ALA A 171 23.87 0.25 19.29
C ALA A 171 23.64 -1.00 18.41
N ALA A 172 23.77 -2.22 18.99
CA ALA A 172 23.48 -3.47 18.29
C ALA A 172 21.98 -3.64 18.01
N ALA A 173 21.14 -3.38 19.00
CA ALA A 173 19.68 -3.39 18.85
C ALA A 173 19.23 -2.35 17.80
N TYR A 174 19.76 -1.14 17.87
CA TYR A 174 19.47 -0.07 16.90
C TYR A 174 19.88 -0.45 15.48
N ARG A 175 21.04 -1.13 15.31
CA ARG A 175 21.50 -1.63 14.00
C ARG A 175 20.60 -2.73 13.44
N LEU A 176 20.09 -3.63 14.29
CA LEU A 176 19.16 -4.68 13.91
C LEU A 176 17.77 -4.11 13.58
N MET A 177 17.30 -3.15 14.39
CA MET A 177 16.00 -2.51 14.22
C MET A 177 15.93 -1.53 13.04
N ARG A 178 17.07 -0.92 12.65
CA ARG A 178 17.16 0.03 11.52
C ARG A 178 16.81 -0.58 10.15
N ARG A 179 16.65 -1.89 10.07
CA ARG A 179 16.21 -2.62 8.86
C ARG A 179 14.69 -2.66 8.67
N SER A 180 13.89 -2.24 9.65
CA SER A 180 12.44 -2.24 9.54
C SER A 180 11.94 -0.81 9.31
N ASP A 181 11.04 -0.62 8.36
CA ASP A 181 10.45 0.69 8.03
C ASP A 181 9.67 1.30 9.20
N TYR A 182 9.23 0.44 10.15
CA TYR A 182 8.63 0.86 11.41
C TYR A 182 9.51 1.84 12.21
N PHE A 183 10.83 1.64 12.19
CA PHE A 183 11.77 2.48 12.97
C PHE A 183 12.23 3.73 12.21
N LYS A 184 11.89 3.84 10.92
CA LYS A 184 12.16 5.03 10.11
C LYS A 184 11.08 6.11 10.27
N ALA A 185 9.87 5.73 10.69
CA ALA A 185 8.78 6.67 10.90
C ALA A 185 9.06 7.54 12.14
N GLU A 186 8.95 8.85 11.96
CA GLU A 186 9.16 9.85 13.00
C GLU A 186 7.90 10.71 13.22
N GLY A 187 7.83 11.39 14.37
CA GLY A 187 6.74 12.31 14.66
C GLY A 187 5.36 11.67 14.54
N VAL A 188 4.44 12.38 13.89
CA VAL A 188 3.05 11.95 13.68
C VAL A 188 2.95 10.63 12.89
N MET A 189 3.85 10.40 11.93
CA MET A 189 3.82 9.19 11.09
C MET A 189 4.10 7.90 11.88
N ARG A 190 4.82 7.98 13.01
CA ARG A 190 4.99 6.82 13.91
C ARG A 190 3.67 6.40 14.56
N GLU A 191 2.86 7.37 14.97
CA GLU A 191 1.54 7.10 15.56
C GLU A 191 0.53 6.65 14.49
N VAL A 192 0.59 7.23 13.29
CA VAL A 192 -0.17 6.77 12.13
C VAL A 192 0.13 5.29 11.86
N MET A 193 1.40 4.90 11.78
CA MET A 193 1.78 3.50 11.58
C MET A 193 1.21 2.59 12.67
N ARG A 194 1.34 2.98 13.94
CA ARG A 194 0.78 2.23 15.08
C ARG A 194 -0.73 2.05 14.99
N ARG A 195 -1.43 3.05 14.47
CA ARG A 195 -2.88 3.01 14.26
C ARG A 195 -3.23 2.06 13.12
N VAL A 196 -2.68 2.27 11.92
CA VAL A 196 -3.06 1.50 10.72
C VAL A 196 -2.73 0.00 10.81
N ILE A 197 -1.62 -0.38 11.46
CA ILE A 197 -1.28 -1.81 11.65
C ILE A 197 -2.21 -2.53 12.65
N ARG A 198 -3.00 -1.80 13.44
CA ARG A 198 -3.98 -2.37 14.37
C ARG A 198 -5.38 -2.48 13.79
N GLU A 199 -5.62 -1.80 12.67
CA GLU A 199 -6.91 -1.84 12.02
C GLU A 199 -7.10 -3.18 11.30
N ASP A 200 -8.28 -3.77 11.50
CA ASP A 200 -8.70 -5.05 10.90
C ASP A 200 -9.87 -4.77 9.95
N LEU A 201 -9.70 -5.13 8.71
CA LEU A 201 -10.70 -4.92 7.66
C LEU A 201 -11.46 -6.21 7.31
N PHE A 202 -11.22 -7.31 8.01
CA PHE A 202 -11.84 -8.59 7.70
C PHE A 202 -13.38 -8.50 7.60
N SER A 203 -14.01 -7.78 8.53
CA SER A 203 -15.47 -7.67 8.59
C SER A 203 -16.11 -6.91 7.42
N VAL A 204 -15.33 -6.19 6.62
CA VAL A 204 -15.84 -5.40 5.48
C VAL A 204 -15.56 -6.04 4.12
N PHE A 205 -14.78 -7.11 4.04
CA PHE A 205 -14.43 -7.76 2.76
C PHE A 205 -15.69 -8.22 2.00
N SER A 206 -16.64 -8.83 2.70
CA SER A 206 -17.90 -9.30 2.10
C SER A 206 -18.80 -8.19 1.56
N GLN A 207 -18.50 -6.92 1.86
CA GLN A 207 -19.23 -5.77 1.35
C GLN A 207 -18.75 -5.31 -0.03
N ILE A 208 -17.54 -5.70 -0.46
CA ILE A 208 -16.98 -5.35 -1.77
C ILE A 208 -17.76 -6.12 -2.85
N ARG A 209 -18.38 -5.38 -3.78
CA ARG A 209 -19.18 -5.94 -4.89
C ARG A 209 -18.53 -5.78 -6.25
N VAL A 210 -17.52 -4.93 -6.37
CA VAL A 210 -16.82 -4.70 -7.62
C VAL A 210 -15.93 -5.90 -7.97
N PRO A 211 -15.73 -6.22 -9.27
CA PRO A 211 -14.79 -7.27 -9.66
C PRO A 211 -13.41 -7.00 -9.08
N THR A 212 -12.83 -8.00 -8.43
CA THR A 212 -11.59 -7.84 -7.66
C THR A 212 -10.55 -8.87 -8.09
N LEU A 213 -9.33 -8.40 -8.38
CA LEU A 213 -8.15 -9.23 -8.59
C LEU A 213 -7.22 -9.13 -7.37
N VAL A 214 -6.92 -10.26 -6.76
CA VAL A 214 -5.92 -10.38 -5.69
C VAL A 214 -4.64 -10.93 -6.29
N VAL A 215 -3.54 -10.17 -6.19
CA VAL A 215 -2.21 -10.59 -6.69
C VAL A 215 -1.25 -10.71 -5.53
N TRP A 216 -0.49 -11.81 -5.49
CA TRP A 216 0.47 -12.04 -4.42
C TRP A 216 1.75 -12.69 -4.92
N GLY A 217 2.87 -12.44 -4.25
CA GLY A 217 4.08 -13.22 -4.44
C GLY A 217 4.14 -14.40 -3.48
N ASP A 218 4.54 -15.58 -3.95
CA ASP A 218 4.62 -16.80 -3.14
C ASP A 218 5.71 -16.75 -2.04
N ASP A 219 6.76 -15.94 -2.22
CA ASP A 219 7.84 -15.73 -1.22
C ASP A 219 7.63 -14.42 -0.43
N ASP A 220 6.37 -14.02 -0.19
CA ASP A 220 6.09 -12.85 0.66
C ASP A 220 6.33 -13.18 2.13
N ARG A 221 7.35 -12.51 2.71
CA ARG A 221 7.76 -12.69 4.12
C ARG A 221 7.23 -11.60 5.05
N LEU A 222 6.50 -10.63 4.52
CA LEU A 222 5.90 -9.54 5.30
C LEU A 222 4.42 -9.79 5.56
N VAL A 223 3.68 -10.14 4.52
CA VAL A 223 2.26 -10.48 4.62
C VAL A 223 2.08 -11.88 4.04
N PRO A 224 1.55 -12.84 4.82
CA PRO A 224 1.45 -14.23 4.41
C PRO A 224 0.58 -14.42 3.16
N VAL A 225 1.04 -15.25 2.20
CA VAL A 225 0.28 -15.54 0.97
C VAL A 225 -1.08 -16.19 1.24
N GLU A 226 -1.25 -16.83 2.39
CA GLU A 226 -2.52 -17.38 2.85
C GLU A 226 -3.62 -16.33 2.97
N ASP A 227 -3.26 -15.06 3.18
CA ASP A 227 -4.21 -13.95 3.21
C ASP A 227 -4.87 -13.71 1.84
N ALA A 228 -4.19 -14.05 0.75
CA ALA A 228 -4.77 -13.98 -0.59
C ALA A 228 -6.01 -14.90 -0.72
N TYR A 229 -5.92 -16.10 -0.18
CA TYR A 229 -7.03 -17.07 -0.20
C TYR A 229 -8.15 -16.67 0.75
N VAL A 230 -7.83 -16.01 1.87
CA VAL A 230 -8.85 -15.43 2.76
C VAL A 230 -9.62 -14.35 2.02
N LEU A 231 -8.93 -13.42 1.36
CA LEU A 231 -9.56 -12.35 0.59
C LEU A 231 -10.50 -12.89 -0.48
N VAL A 232 -10.07 -13.87 -1.28
CA VAL A 232 -10.90 -14.44 -2.36
C VAL A 232 -12.10 -15.21 -1.83
N ARG A 233 -11.99 -15.82 -0.65
CA ARG A 233 -13.12 -16.47 0.00
C ARG A 233 -14.17 -15.47 0.50
N GLU A 234 -13.73 -14.33 1.02
CA GLU A 234 -14.59 -13.34 1.66
C GLU A 234 -15.10 -12.26 0.68
N ILE A 235 -14.35 -11.92 -0.37
CA ILE A 235 -14.75 -10.91 -1.37
C ILE A 235 -15.50 -11.59 -2.52
N PRO A 236 -16.80 -11.29 -2.72
CA PRO A 236 -17.52 -11.77 -3.90
C PRO A 236 -16.88 -11.29 -5.21
N HIS A 237 -17.03 -12.08 -6.27
CA HIS A 237 -16.50 -11.74 -7.61
C HIS A 237 -15.00 -11.45 -7.64
N SER A 238 -14.23 -12.17 -6.83
CA SER A 238 -12.78 -12.04 -6.78
C SER A 238 -12.06 -13.24 -7.39
N ALA A 239 -10.85 -13.00 -7.89
CA ALA A 239 -9.92 -14.00 -8.38
C ALA A 239 -8.53 -13.78 -7.78
N VAL A 240 -7.74 -14.85 -7.67
CA VAL A 240 -6.36 -14.78 -7.16
C VAL A 240 -5.37 -15.21 -8.23
N GLU A 241 -4.24 -14.48 -8.28
CA GLU A 241 -3.07 -14.80 -9.10
C GLU A 241 -1.83 -14.75 -8.21
N ILE A 242 -1.10 -15.85 -8.17
CA ILE A 242 0.16 -15.94 -7.40
C ILE A 242 1.33 -15.84 -8.36
N ILE A 243 2.26 -14.92 -8.07
CA ILE A 243 3.47 -14.71 -8.87
C ILE A 243 4.64 -15.38 -8.17
N SER A 244 5.20 -16.40 -8.82
CA SER A 244 6.34 -17.15 -8.27
C SER A 244 7.58 -16.26 -8.18
N GLY A 245 8.27 -16.31 -7.01
CA GLY A 245 9.50 -15.58 -6.70
C GLY A 245 9.34 -14.07 -6.50
N ALA A 246 8.11 -13.54 -6.52
CA ALA A 246 7.91 -12.08 -6.46
C ALA A 246 8.08 -11.48 -5.05
N GLY A 247 7.78 -12.20 -4.00
CA GLY A 247 7.77 -11.70 -2.62
C GLY A 247 6.76 -10.56 -2.43
N HIS A 248 7.03 -9.65 -1.47
CA HIS A 248 6.09 -8.56 -1.10
C HIS A 248 5.97 -7.44 -2.14
N VAL A 249 6.90 -7.31 -3.07
CA VAL A 249 6.98 -6.18 -4.01
C VAL A 249 6.95 -6.63 -5.48
N PRO A 250 5.86 -7.24 -5.96
CA PRO A 250 5.77 -7.72 -7.34
C PRO A 250 6.00 -6.63 -8.39
N HIS A 251 5.57 -5.40 -8.10
CA HIS A 251 5.74 -4.25 -8.98
C HIS A 251 7.21 -3.84 -9.21
N LEU A 252 8.14 -4.27 -8.34
CA LEU A 252 9.58 -4.03 -8.48
C LEU A 252 10.32 -5.26 -9.00
N LYS A 253 9.93 -6.47 -8.56
CA LYS A 253 10.63 -7.71 -8.92
C LYS A 253 10.19 -8.31 -10.24
N THR A 254 8.91 -8.19 -10.55
CA THR A 254 8.27 -8.82 -11.72
C THR A 254 7.25 -7.87 -12.37
N PRO A 255 7.64 -6.62 -12.70
CA PRO A 255 6.70 -5.60 -13.19
C PRO A 255 5.99 -6.01 -14.48
N GLU A 256 6.67 -6.74 -15.37
CA GLU A 256 6.09 -7.25 -16.62
C GLU A 256 4.95 -8.25 -16.35
N LYS A 257 5.18 -9.18 -15.42
CA LYS A 257 4.18 -10.19 -15.06
C LYS A 257 2.97 -9.53 -14.40
N LEU A 258 3.22 -8.59 -13.48
CA LEU A 258 2.14 -7.84 -12.83
C LEU A 258 1.35 -7.03 -13.87
N SER A 259 2.02 -6.35 -14.79
CA SER A 259 1.37 -5.59 -15.87
C SER A 259 0.48 -6.47 -16.74
N GLN A 260 0.94 -7.67 -17.14
CA GLN A 260 0.17 -8.63 -17.90
C GLN A 260 -1.11 -9.08 -17.17
N LEU A 261 -0.99 -9.41 -15.88
CA LEU A 261 -2.13 -9.84 -15.06
C LEU A 261 -3.16 -8.71 -14.90
N VAL A 262 -2.69 -7.51 -14.57
CA VAL A 262 -3.53 -6.32 -14.44
C VAL A 262 -4.23 -6.03 -15.78
N THR A 263 -3.50 -5.97 -16.88
CA THR A 263 -4.07 -5.70 -18.21
C THR A 263 -5.12 -6.74 -18.60
N LYS A 264 -4.83 -8.04 -18.40
CA LYS A 264 -5.78 -9.13 -18.67
C LYS A 264 -7.07 -8.94 -17.88
N PHE A 265 -6.94 -8.65 -16.60
CA PHE A 265 -8.10 -8.43 -15.72
C PHE A 265 -8.90 -7.18 -16.10
N LEU A 266 -8.24 -6.09 -16.43
CA LEU A 266 -8.92 -4.84 -16.78
C LEU A 266 -9.69 -4.94 -18.11
N LYS A 267 -9.21 -5.75 -19.07
CA LYS A 267 -9.84 -5.97 -20.38
C LYS A 267 -10.99 -7.01 -20.36
N ALA A 268 -11.04 -7.91 -19.37
CA ALA A 268 -12.11 -8.87 -19.18
C ALA A 268 -13.41 -8.20 -18.72
#